data_8ab7b5cc6107afaf85a7172cd5521cc0
#
_entry.id   8ab7b5cc6107afaf85a7172cd5521cc0
#
_cell.length_a   1.000
_cell.length_b   1.000
_cell.length_c   1.000
_cell.angle_alpha   90.00
_cell.angle_beta   90.00
_cell.angle_gamma   90.00
#
_symmetry.space_group_name_H-M   'P 1'
#
loop_
_entity.id
_entity.type
_entity.pdbx_description
1 polymer ?
#
loop_
_entity_poly.entity_id
_entity_poly.type
_entity_poly.pdbx_seq_one_letter_code
_entity_poly.pdbx_strand_id
1 'polypeptide(L)'
;GGLDRLGGGTWLALADHGLVAAILNRAGTLGPEKGKRSRGELPLQAMDHGDAAEAAQALAAIDPAAYRPFNLVLADNRDAFILTHSDGTGRMAPRIHRAGEGLTMVTARDPDDPSSPRIRFHKPRFAAAPVPDPAAEDWSAWEALLEAREAEEGAGAKAGWVEEAVA
;
A
#
# COMPACT_ATOMS: atom_id res chain seq x y z
N GLY A 1 1.11 -14.20 0.53
CA GLY A 1 1.06 -13.37 -0.67
C GLY A 1 1.47 -14.11 -1.92
N GLY A 2 1.23 -13.49 -3.08
CA GLY A 2 1.66 -14.06 -4.36
C GLY A 2 3.14 -13.83 -4.64
N LEU A 3 3.76 -14.74 -5.39
CA LEU A 3 5.13 -14.56 -5.85
C LEU A 3 5.15 -13.75 -7.15
N ASP A 4 5.88 -12.64 -7.16
CA ASP A 4 6.23 -11.94 -8.41
C ASP A 4 7.31 -12.74 -9.16
N ARG A 5 6.90 -13.44 -10.21
CA ARG A 5 7.81 -14.30 -10.99
C ARG A 5 8.79 -13.53 -11.86
N LEU A 6 8.51 -12.26 -12.16
CA LEU A 6 9.35 -11.42 -13.01
C LEU A 6 10.33 -10.58 -12.19
N GLY A 7 9.83 -9.91 -11.15
CA GLY A 7 10.64 -9.02 -10.32
C GLY A 7 11.27 -9.69 -9.11
N GLY A 8 10.81 -10.88 -8.75
CA GLY A 8 11.11 -11.51 -7.47
C GLY A 8 10.42 -10.79 -6.31
N GLY A 9 10.13 -11.50 -5.21
CA GLY A 9 9.45 -10.91 -4.06
C GLY A 9 7.93 -11.05 -4.09
N THR A 10 7.24 -10.16 -3.38
CA THR A 10 5.78 -10.23 -3.20
C THR A 10 5.16 -8.84 -3.05
N TRP A 11 3.85 -8.73 -3.28
CA TRP A 11 3.08 -7.51 -2.98
C TRP A 11 2.57 -7.47 -1.54
N LEU A 12 2.40 -8.64 -0.91
CA LEU A 12 1.87 -8.79 0.44
C LEU A 12 2.61 -9.91 1.16
N ALA A 13 3.08 -9.62 2.36
CA ALA A 13 3.66 -10.59 3.28
C ALA A 13 2.92 -10.54 4.63
N LEU A 14 2.85 -11.67 5.30
CA LEU A 14 2.30 -11.84 6.65
C LEU A 14 3.25 -12.76 7.42
N ALA A 15 3.73 -12.28 8.56
CA ALA A 15 4.53 -13.07 9.49
C ALA A 15 3.65 -13.81 10.50
N ASP A 16 4.14 -14.92 11.04
CA ASP A 16 3.42 -15.75 12.03
C ASP A 16 3.07 -14.96 13.31
N HIS A 17 3.85 -13.95 13.65
CA HIS A 17 3.61 -13.05 14.79
C HIS A 17 2.65 -11.89 14.49
N GLY A 18 2.03 -11.86 13.29
CA GLY A 18 0.97 -10.92 12.95
C GLY A 18 1.41 -9.65 12.25
N LEU A 19 2.72 -9.47 11.93
CA LEU A 19 3.16 -8.34 11.12
C LEU A 19 2.73 -8.52 9.67
N VAL A 20 2.06 -7.51 9.11
CA VAL A 20 1.62 -7.43 7.71
C VAL A 20 2.44 -6.37 6.99
N ALA A 21 2.89 -6.66 5.77
CA ALA A 21 3.54 -5.70 4.89
C ALA A 21 2.95 -5.76 3.49
N ALA A 22 2.50 -4.61 2.96
CA ALA A 22 1.96 -4.49 1.61
C ALA A 22 2.63 -3.36 0.84
N ILE A 23 3.12 -3.65 -0.38
CA ILE A 23 3.80 -2.68 -1.24
C ILE A 23 2.91 -2.25 -2.40
N LEU A 24 2.86 -0.93 -2.63
CA LEU A 24 2.13 -0.32 -3.74
C LEU A 24 3.07 0.54 -4.58
N ASN A 25 2.92 0.46 -5.90
CA ASN A 25 3.60 1.34 -6.81
C ASN A 25 3.05 2.77 -6.70
N ARG A 26 3.90 3.77 -6.86
CA ARG A 26 3.41 5.15 -7.03
C ARG A 26 3.12 5.44 -8.50
N ALA A 27 2.22 6.41 -8.72
CA ALA A 27 1.79 6.80 -10.06
C ALA A 27 2.99 7.12 -10.98
N GLY A 28 2.98 6.61 -12.20
CA GLY A 28 4.05 6.80 -13.17
C GLY A 28 5.33 6.00 -12.92
N THR A 29 5.34 5.06 -11.96
CA THR A 29 6.55 4.30 -11.61
C THR A 29 6.42 2.80 -11.78
N LEU A 30 5.58 2.37 -12.72
CA LEU A 30 5.34 0.96 -12.94
C LEU A 30 6.50 0.25 -13.64
N GLY A 31 6.55 -1.06 -13.40
CA GLY A 31 7.51 -1.98 -14.01
C GLY A 31 8.94 -1.86 -13.47
N PRO A 32 9.85 -2.69 -13.98
CA PRO A 32 11.25 -2.66 -13.59
C PRO A 32 11.97 -1.46 -14.20
N GLU A 33 13.08 -1.07 -13.58
CA GLU A 33 14.01 -0.06 -14.11
C GLU A 33 15.43 -0.57 -13.97
N LYS A 34 16.24 -0.39 -15.03
CA LYS A 34 17.62 -0.85 -15.02
C LYS A 34 18.42 -0.18 -13.90
N GLY A 35 19.09 -0.99 -13.10
CA GLY A 35 19.88 -0.53 -11.95
C GLY A 35 19.08 -0.33 -10.66
N LYS A 36 17.78 -0.55 -10.68
CA LYS A 36 16.93 -0.54 -9.47
C LYS A 36 16.60 -1.95 -9.01
N ARG A 37 16.47 -2.13 -7.70
CA ARG A 37 16.02 -3.36 -7.07
C ARG A 37 14.49 -3.49 -7.17
N SER A 38 14.00 -4.72 -7.04
CA SER A 38 12.56 -4.97 -6.96
C SER A 38 11.99 -4.44 -5.64
N ARG A 39 10.93 -3.64 -5.72
CA ARG A 39 10.19 -3.22 -4.52
C ARG A 39 9.53 -4.38 -3.79
N GLY A 40 9.25 -5.48 -4.52
CA GLY A 40 8.65 -6.69 -3.97
C GLY A 40 9.48 -7.42 -2.92
N GLU A 41 10.77 -7.07 -2.76
CA GLU A 41 11.59 -7.60 -1.67
C GLU A 41 11.36 -6.88 -0.33
N LEU A 42 10.84 -5.63 -0.35
CA LEU A 42 10.62 -4.84 0.87
C LEU A 42 9.59 -5.49 1.82
N PRO A 43 8.44 -6.03 1.35
CA PRO A 43 7.56 -6.80 2.23
C PRO A 43 8.24 -8.02 2.86
N LEU A 44 9.16 -8.69 2.16
CA LEU A 44 9.90 -9.82 2.71
C LEU A 44 10.91 -9.35 3.77
N GLN A 45 11.65 -8.26 3.50
CA GLN A 45 12.57 -7.68 4.48
C GLN A 45 11.84 -7.20 5.74
N ALA A 46 10.59 -6.72 5.62
CA ALA A 46 9.80 -6.35 6.78
C ALA A 46 9.57 -7.52 7.74
N MET A 47 9.47 -8.76 7.22
CA MET A 47 9.24 -9.97 8.04
C MET A 47 10.42 -10.36 8.94
N ASP A 48 11.60 -9.76 8.74
CA ASP A 48 12.78 -9.97 9.59
C ASP A 48 12.69 -9.18 10.91
N HIS A 49 11.65 -8.37 11.11
CA HIS A 49 11.46 -7.49 12.27
C HIS A 49 10.34 -8.00 13.19
N GLY A 50 10.43 -7.65 14.47
CA GLY A 50 9.51 -8.13 15.50
C GLY A 50 8.15 -7.41 15.51
N ASP A 51 8.09 -6.17 14.99
CA ASP A 51 6.86 -5.38 14.94
C ASP A 51 6.89 -4.32 13.83
N ALA A 52 5.74 -3.66 13.62
CA ALA A 52 5.58 -2.66 12.56
C ALA A 52 6.44 -1.41 12.77
N ALA A 53 6.69 -1.02 14.02
CA ALA A 53 7.50 0.17 14.32
C ALA A 53 8.98 -0.07 14.02
N GLU A 54 9.51 -1.23 14.39
CA GLU A 54 10.89 -1.64 14.09
C GLU A 54 11.08 -1.77 12.58
N ALA A 55 10.18 -2.46 11.89
CA ALA A 55 10.20 -2.60 10.44
C ALA A 55 10.15 -1.23 9.74
N ALA A 56 9.29 -0.30 10.20
CA ALA A 56 9.18 1.02 9.62
C ALA A 56 10.48 1.83 9.73
N GLN A 57 11.16 1.78 10.88
CA GLN A 57 12.42 2.48 11.07
C GLN A 57 13.55 1.87 10.24
N ALA A 58 13.66 0.55 10.21
CA ALA A 58 14.66 -0.14 9.42
C ALA A 58 14.51 0.13 7.92
N LEU A 59 13.27 0.02 7.41
CA LEU A 59 13.00 0.22 5.98
C LEU A 59 12.97 1.70 5.55
N ALA A 60 12.86 2.64 6.48
CA ALA A 60 13.09 4.06 6.18
C ALA A 60 14.58 4.40 6.01
N ALA A 61 15.49 3.57 6.53
CA ALA A 61 16.93 3.76 6.43
C ALA A 61 17.58 3.07 5.20
N ILE A 62 16.78 2.45 4.33
CA ILE A 62 17.30 1.85 3.09
C ILE A 62 17.89 2.90 2.15
N ASP A 63 18.75 2.46 1.22
CA ASP A 63 19.22 3.33 0.15
C ASP A 63 18.05 3.71 -0.78
N PRO A 64 17.59 4.97 -0.77
CA PRO A 64 16.46 5.39 -1.59
C PRO A 64 16.78 5.34 -3.10
N ALA A 65 18.07 5.44 -3.46
CA ALA A 65 18.50 5.33 -4.85
C ALA A 65 18.36 3.90 -5.40
N ALA A 66 18.27 2.90 -4.53
CA ALA A 66 18.14 1.50 -4.96
C ALA A 66 16.75 1.14 -5.49
N TYR A 67 15.72 1.94 -5.19
CA TYR A 67 14.32 1.61 -5.51
C TYR A 67 13.64 2.70 -6.33
N ARG A 68 12.64 2.29 -7.12
CA ARG A 68 11.65 3.20 -7.67
C ARG A 68 10.68 3.65 -6.57
N PRO A 69 9.98 4.79 -6.74
CA PRO A 69 8.99 5.26 -5.78
C PRO A 69 7.94 4.22 -5.42
N PHE A 70 7.56 4.19 -4.12
CA PHE A 70 6.60 3.25 -3.55
C PHE A 70 5.85 3.82 -2.35
N ASN A 71 4.74 3.19 -1.99
CA ASN A 71 4.14 3.23 -0.66
C ASN A 71 4.25 1.82 -0.06
N LEU A 72 4.74 1.69 1.16
CA LEU A 72 4.79 0.44 1.90
C LEU A 72 3.96 0.58 3.16
N VAL A 73 2.92 -0.22 3.27
CA VAL A 73 2.08 -0.33 4.47
C VAL A 73 2.64 -1.42 5.36
N LEU A 74 2.84 -1.10 6.63
CA LEU A 74 3.30 -2.00 7.68
C LEU A 74 2.30 -1.93 8.82
N ALA A 75 1.77 -3.06 9.26
CA ALA A 75 0.79 -3.08 10.34
C ALA A 75 0.95 -4.33 11.21
N ASP A 76 0.70 -4.18 12.49
CA ASP A 76 0.54 -5.27 13.44
C ASP A 76 -0.72 -5.03 14.31
N ASN A 77 -0.85 -5.73 15.42
CA ASN A 77 -1.99 -5.61 16.33
C ASN A 77 -1.96 -4.33 17.21
N ARG A 78 -0.97 -3.46 17.07
CA ARG A 78 -0.78 -2.25 17.89
C ARG A 78 -0.68 -0.99 17.05
N ASP A 79 0.04 -1.08 15.93
CA ASP A 79 0.44 0.08 15.15
C ASP A 79 0.31 -0.18 13.65
N ALA A 80 0.10 0.91 12.90
CA ALA A 80 0.18 0.89 11.45
C ALA A 80 1.01 2.08 10.96
N PHE A 81 1.89 1.81 10.01
CA PHE A 81 2.76 2.81 9.39
C PHE A 81 2.67 2.73 7.86
N ILE A 82 2.83 3.87 7.22
CA ILE A 82 2.97 3.98 5.78
C ILE A 82 4.30 4.65 5.48
N LEU A 83 5.21 3.94 4.81
CA LEU A 83 6.43 4.51 4.28
C LEU A 83 6.16 5.00 2.88
N THR A 84 6.35 6.29 2.65
CA THR A 84 6.21 6.92 1.35
C THR A 84 7.57 7.31 0.80
N HIS A 85 8.00 6.64 -0.26
CA HIS A 85 9.14 7.00 -1.07
C HIS A 85 8.64 7.63 -2.37
N SER A 86 8.72 8.97 -2.47
CA SER A 86 8.20 9.74 -3.61
C SER A 86 9.29 10.33 -4.51
N ASP A 87 10.54 10.30 -4.04
CA ASP A 87 11.65 10.89 -4.75
C ASP A 87 12.27 9.92 -5.75
N GLY A 88 11.91 10.07 -7.03
CA GLY A 88 12.51 9.28 -8.12
C GLY A 88 14.01 9.53 -8.34
N THR A 89 14.58 10.58 -7.73
CA THR A 89 16.03 10.88 -7.82
C THR A 89 16.85 10.07 -6.82
N GLY A 90 16.21 9.46 -5.83
CA GLY A 90 16.86 8.66 -4.80
C GLY A 90 17.68 9.47 -3.78
N ARG A 91 17.42 10.77 -3.64
CA ARG A 91 18.12 11.65 -2.69
C ARG A 91 17.45 11.74 -1.34
N MET A 92 16.17 11.44 -1.28
CA MET A 92 15.35 11.54 -0.06
C MET A 92 14.96 10.15 0.45
N ALA A 93 15.24 9.90 1.71
CA ALA A 93 14.77 8.69 2.39
C ALA A 93 13.24 8.59 2.40
N PRO A 94 12.66 7.38 2.46
CA PRO A 94 11.23 7.20 2.67
C PRO A 94 10.74 7.92 3.92
N ARG A 95 9.61 8.59 3.82
CA ARG A 95 8.96 9.26 4.97
C ARG A 95 8.07 8.26 5.69
N ILE A 96 8.15 8.24 7.01
CA ILE A 96 7.28 7.42 7.86
C ILE A 96 6.04 8.25 8.23
N HIS A 97 4.86 7.69 7.97
CA HIS A 97 3.58 8.18 8.47
C HIS A 97 3.00 7.12 9.40
N ARG A 98 2.72 7.46 10.64
CA ARG A 98 1.94 6.61 11.53
C ARG A 98 0.46 6.83 11.21
N ALA A 99 -0.25 5.77 10.87
CA ALA A 99 -1.70 5.84 10.71
C ALA A 99 -2.34 6.12 12.07
N GLY A 100 -3.28 7.07 12.09
CA GLY A 100 -4.11 7.34 13.25
C GLY A 100 -5.26 6.33 13.38
N GLU A 101 -6.09 6.52 14.41
CA GLU A 101 -7.34 5.78 14.53
C GLU A 101 -8.28 6.08 13.36
N GLY A 102 -9.08 5.09 12.98
CA GLY A 102 -10.06 5.20 11.92
C GLY A 102 -9.54 4.70 10.57
N LEU A 103 -10.12 5.20 9.48
CA LEU A 103 -9.87 4.72 8.12
C LEU A 103 -8.79 5.54 7.42
N THR A 104 -7.69 4.92 7.10
CA THR A 104 -6.66 5.44 6.19
C THR A 104 -6.68 4.66 4.88
N MET A 105 -6.73 5.35 3.76
CA MET A 105 -6.70 4.73 2.44
C MET A 105 -5.39 5.06 1.71
N VAL A 106 -4.70 4.04 1.24
CA VAL A 106 -3.43 4.16 0.51
C VAL A 106 -3.63 3.72 -0.94
N THR A 107 -3.15 4.53 -1.87
CA THR A 107 -3.20 4.26 -3.30
C THR A 107 -1.81 4.49 -3.92
N ALA A 108 -1.75 4.73 -5.22
CA ALA A 108 -0.52 5.12 -5.92
C ALA A 108 -0.06 6.57 -5.60
N ARG A 109 -0.74 7.28 -4.70
CA ARG A 109 -0.44 8.64 -4.23
C ARG A 109 -0.12 8.65 -2.75
N ASP A 110 0.00 9.83 -2.15
CA ASP A 110 0.14 9.94 -0.69
C ASP A 110 -1.09 9.39 0.03
N PRO A 111 -0.95 8.88 1.27
CA PRO A 111 -2.08 8.42 2.05
C PRO A 111 -3.17 9.48 2.13
N ASP A 112 -4.41 9.07 1.91
CA ASP A 112 -5.60 9.94 1.96
C ASP A 112 -5.58 11.15 1.01
N ASP A 113 -4.76 11.11 -0.04
CA ASP A 113 -4.65 12.20 -1.02
C ASP A 113 -6.00 12.45 -1.72
N PRO A 114 -6.65 13.62 -1.49
CA PRO A 114 -7.95 13.93 -2.09
C PRO A 114 -7.87 14.14 -3.60
N SER A 115 -6.70 14.26 -4.18
CA SER A 115 -6.53 14.31 -5.64
C SER A 115 -6.72 12.95 -6.31
N SER A 116 -6.65 11.84 -5.54
CA SER A 116 -6.93 10.50 -6.04
C SER A 116 -8.43 10.30 -6.26
N PRO A 117 -8.89 10.04 -7.50
CA PRO A 117 -10.29 9.70 -7.76
C PRO A 117 -10.75 8.49 -6.96
N ARG A 118 -9.88 7.49 -6.79
CA ARG A 118 -10.15 6.28 -6.03
C ARG A 118 -10.41 6.58 -4.55
N ILE A 119 -9.60 7.43 -3.92
CA ILE A 119 -9.80 7.84 -2.52
C ILE A 119 -11.11 8.62 -2.38
N ARG A 120 -11.37 9.60 -3.26
CA ARG A 120 -12.63 10.36 -3.22
C ARG A 120 -13.87 9.50 -3.35
N PHE A 121 -13.80 8.46 -4.19
CA PHE A 121 -14.92 7.59 -4.44
C PHE A 121 -15.12 6.55 -3.33
N HIS A 122 -14.06 5.86 -2.92
CA HIS A 122 -14.17 4.71 -2.02
C HIS A 122 -14.10 5.07 -0.54
N LYS A 123 -13.23 6.01 -0.12
CA LYS A 123 -13.05 6.30 1.29
C LYS A 123 -14.35 6.68 2.02
N PRO A 124 -15.24 7.54 1.48
CA PRO A 124 -16.51 7.83 2.14
C PRO A 124 -17.42 6.61 2.27
N ARG A 125 -17.40 5.68 1.31
CA ARG A 125 -18.19 4.45 1.33
C ARG A 125 -17.73 3.49 2.42
N PHE A 126 -16.43 3.28 2.51
CA PHE A 126 -15.84 2.47 3.58
C PHE A 126 -16.06 3.11 4.96
N ALA A 127 -15.96 4.44 5.07
CA ALA A 127 -16.20 5.15 6.33
C ALA A 127 -17.67 5.08 6.80
N ALA A 128 -18.62 4.95 5.87
CA ALA A 128 -20.05 4.82 6.17
C ALA A 128 -20.48 3.36 6.42
N ALA A 129 -19.68 2.39 6.00
CA ALA A 129 -20.00 0.97 6.19
C ALA A 129 -19.72 0.54 7.63
N PRO A 130 -20.42 -0.47 8.16
CA PRO A 130 -20.06 -1.11 9.40
C PRO A 130 -18.60 -1.58 9.39
N VAL A 131 -17.89 -1.33 10.48
CA VAL A 131 -16.53 -1.84 10.65
C VAL A 131 -16.61 -3.37 10.76
N PRO A 132 -15.76 -4.12 10.04
CA PRO A 132 -15.73 -5.57 10.16
C PRO A 132 -15.54 -6.03 11.60
N ASP A 133 -16.27 -7.07 12.00
CA ASP A 133 -16.11 -7.71 13.31
C ASP A 133 -15.40 -9.07 13.15
N PRO A 134 -14.09 -9.14 13.42
CA PRO A 134 -13.34 -10.39 13.34
C PRO A 134 -13.84 -11.48 14.29
N ALA A 135 -14.44 -11.12 15.44
CA ALA A 135 -14.95 -12.08 16.41
C ALA A 135 -16.25 -12.74 15.93
N ALA A 136 -17.04 -12.02 15.12
CA ALA A 136 -18.24 -12.54 14.47
C ALA A 136 -17.94 -13.13 13.08
N GLU A 137 -16.69 -13.07 12.60
CA GLU A 137 -16.29 -13.43 11.23
C GLU A 137 -17.13 -12.70 10.17
N ASP A 138 -17.55 -11.45 10.46
CA ASP A 138 -18.39 -10.64 9.57
C ASP A 138 -17.57 -9.56 8.85
N TRP A 139 -17.33 -9.80 7.56
CA TRP A 139 -16.63 -8.93 6.63
C TRP A 139 -17.55 -8.45 5.49
N SER A 140 -18.81 -8.89 5.50
CA SER A 140 -19.75 -8.79 4.38
C SER A 140 -19.92 -7.38 3.82
N ALA A 141 -19.97 -6.36 4.69
CA ALA A 141 -20.13 -4.97 4.27
C ALA A 141 -18.92 -4.46 3.48
N TRP A 142 -17.70 -4.83 3.89
CA TRP A 142 -16.48 -4.43 3.18
C TRP A 142 -16.23 -5.27 1.94
N GLU A 143 -16.56 -6.55 1.97
CA GLU A 143 -16.50 -7.44 0.80
C GLU A 143 -17.39 -6.91 -0.33
N ALA A 144 -18.64 -6.53 -0.01
CA ALA A 144 -19.56 -5.93 -0.98
C ALA A 144 -18.99 -4.65 -1.62
N LEU A 145 -18.29 -3.80 -0.84
CA LEU A 145 -17.64 -2.60 -1.36
C LEU A 145 -16.43 -2.91 -2.25
N LEU A 146 -15.67 -3.96 -1.94
CA LEU A 146 -14.53 -4.41 -2.73
C LEU A 146 -14.97 -5.07 -4.04
N GLU A 147 -16.11 -5.74 -4.05
CA GLU A 147 -16.69 -6.37 -5.25
C GLU A 147 -17.42 -5.37 -6.16
N ALA A 148 -17.81 -4.20 -5.62
CA ALA A 148 -18.54 -3.20 -6.37
C ALA A 148 -17.74 -2.72 -7.59
N ARG A 149 -18.33 -2.89 -8.77
CA ARG A 149 -17.74 -2.46 -10.06
C ARG A 149 -18.23 -1.08 -10.49
N GLU A 150 -18.83 -0.33 -9.59
CA GLU A 150 -19.31 1.01 -9.88
C GLU A 150 -18.15 1.94 -10.20
N ALA A 151 -18.14 2.43 -11.42
CA ALA A 151 -17.22 3.48 -11.81
C ALA A 151 -17.79 4.83 -11.36
N GLU A 152 -16.89 5.75 -10.98
CA GLU A 152 -17.24 7.15 -10.77
C GLU A 152 -17.85 7.72 -12.05
N GLU A 153 -19.17 8.01 -12.05
CA GLU A 153 -19.81 8.72 -13.15
C GLU A 153 -19.22 10.13 -13.20
N GLY A 154 -18.42 10.42 -14.25
CA GLY A 154 -17.87 11.76 -14.50
C GLY A 154 -16.36 11.89 -14.57
N ALA A 155 -15.59 10.93 -14.12
CA ALA A 155 -14.16 10.86 -14.43
C ALA A 155 -14.00 9.87 -15.58
N GLY A 156 -13.61 10.33 -16.77
CA GLY A 156 -13.50 9.58 -18.01
C GLY A 156 -13.22 8.09 -17.84
N ALA A 157 -14.27 7.31 -17.95
CA ALA A 157 -14.40 5.92 -17.50
C ALA A 157 -13.53 4.89 -18.22
N LYS A 158 -12.43 5.26 -18.86
CA LYS A 158 -11.59 4.34 -19.63
C LYS A 158 -10.10 4.37 -19.30
N ALA A 159 -9.59 5.32 -18.53
CA ALA A 159 -8.14 5.44 -18.29
C ALA A 159 -7.69 5.08 -16.86
N GLY A 160 -8.55 5.18 -15.85
CA GLY A 160 -8.10 5.14 -14.45
C GLY A 160 -7.88 3.76 -13.84
N TRP A 161 -8.72 2.80 -14.15
CA TRP A 161 -8.69 1.50 -13.46
C TRP A 161 -7.64 0.53 -14.00
N VAL A 162 -7.38 0.59 -15.30
CA VAL A 162 -6.41 -0.30 -15.96
C VAL A 162 -4.99 0.24 -15.79
N GLU A 163 -4.80 1.56 -15.87
CA GLU A 163 -3.47 2.16 -15.70
C GLU A 163 -2.96 2.14 -14.25
N GLU A 164 -3.84 2.26 -13.24
CA GLU A 164 -3.42 2.13 -11.83
C GLU A 164 -3.26 0.67 -11.35
N ALA A 165 -3.88 -0.30 -12.01
CA ALA A 165 -3.80 -1.71 -11.62
C ALA A 165 -2.81 -2.54 -12.45
N VAL A 166 -2.49 -2.10 -13.65
CA VAL A 166 -1.57 -2.80 -14.59
C VAL A 166 -0.31 -1.96 -14.83
N ALA A 167 -0.38 -0.74 -14.40
CA ALA A 167 0.76 0.16 -14.52
C ALA A 167 1.61 0.23 -13.26
#